data_d8bfcb058c3c734dcf378a6216083348
#
_entry.id   d8bfcb058c3c734dcf378a6216083348
#
_cell.length_a   1.000
_cell.length_b   1.000
_cell.length_c   1.000
_cell.angle_alpha   90.00
_cell.angle_beta   90.00
_cell.angle_gamma   90.00
#
_symmetry.space_group_name_H-M   'P 1'
#
loop_
_entity.id
_entity.type
_entity.pdbx_description
1 polymer ?
#
loop_
_entity_poly.entity_id
_entity_poly.type
_entity_poly.pdbx_seq_one_letter_code
_entity_poly.pdbx_strand_id
1 'polypeptide(L)'
;MTMIKHFTRFLLGTTIATGLVLSPAHAQDMRIALVVKALGIGFFEAAAKGAEEAAAELGGVEIIYTGPTDTTAEGQIEVINSLIAQKVDAIAVSANDQDALVPALKKAMDRGITVISWDSGVAPEGRQMHLNPSSNPLIGNMIIKMAADNLPDGGKVAVLSASATATNQNIWIEEMNKVVGNYPGIEVVATVYGDDLSDKSYREAQGLMSSHPDLKAIIAPTSVGIVAAAQAVSDAGKAGEINVTGLGLPSEMAAHVDSGASRSFAIWNPIDLGYAATMIAYNLAKGEASAEPGGAIGMGRLGSVTLDENREGAMADPFVYDASNINDFKDIF
;
A
#
# COMPACT_ATOMS: atom_id res chain seq x y z
N MET A 1 -15.98 96.76 -42.14
CA MET A 1 -17.09 96.20 -41.32
C MET A 1 -17.11 94.70 -41.58
N THR A 2 -16.37 93.94 -40.84
CA THR A 2 -16.17 92.52 -41.15
C THR A 2 -16.30 91.74 -39.78
N MET A 3 -17.32 90.93 -39.68
CA MET A 3 -17.61 90.06 -38.53
C MET A 3 -16.71 88.86 -38.51
N ILE A 4 -15.99 88.66 -37.46
CA ILE A 4 -15.20 87.45 -37.18
C ILE A 4 -16.11 86.48 -36.39
N LYS A 5 -16.34 85.26 -36.99
CA LYS A 5 -17.04 84.18 -36.31
C LYS A 5 -16.03 83.29 -35.60
N HIS A 6 -16.18 83.17 -34.29
CA HIS A 6 -15.42 82.24 -33.48
C HIS A 6 -16.02 80.80 -33.60
N PHE A 7 -15.21 79.80 -34.01
CA PHE A 7 -15.53 78.39 -34.01
C PHE A 7 -14.92 77.74 -32.76
N THR A 8 -15.76 77.39 -31.82
CA THR A 8 -15.34 76.63 -30.63
C THR A 8 -15.35 75.14 -30.98
N ARG A 9 -14.17 74.49 -30.96
CA ARG A 9 -14.03 73.02 -31.11
C ARG A 9 -14.18 72.36 -29.76
N PHE A 10 -15.23 71.55 -29.59
CA PHE A 10 -15.38 70.60 -28.47
C PHE A 10 -14.51 69.35 -28.80
N LEU A 11 -13.49 69.07 -27.97
CA LEU A 11 -12.79 67.76 -27.94
C LEU A 11 -13.59 66.81 -27.03
N LEU A 12 -14.23 65.79 -27.64
CA LEU A 12 -14.72 64.65 -26.91
C LEU A 12 -13.53 63.75 -26.58
N GLY A 13 -13.15 63.72 -25.32
CA GLY A 13 -12.18 62.74 -24.79
C GLY A 13 -12.85 61.38 -24.62
N THR A 14 -12.53 60.39 -25.48
CA THR A 14 -12.95 59.00 -25.32
C THR A 14 -12.01 58.29 -24.33
N THR A 15 -12.47 58.10 -23.09
CA THR A 15 -11.75 57.27 -22.11
C THR A 15 -11.97 55.82 -22.46
N ILE A 16 -10.96 55.16 -22.98
CA ILE A 16 -10.94 53.70 -23.14
C ILE A 16 -10.65 53.09 -21.77
N ALA A 17 -11.67 52.58 -21.11
CA ALA A 17 -11.52 51.75 -19.92
C ALA A 17 -11.02 50.36 -20.35
N THR A 18 -9.72 50.11 -20.20
CA THR A 18 -9.12 48.80 -20.38
C THR A 18 -9.54 47.94 -19.18
N GLY A 19 -10.62 47.17 -19.31
CA GLY A 19 -11.00 46.17 -18.34
C GLY A 19 -9.92 45.08 -18.32
N LEU A 20 -9.15 44.98 -17.25
CA LEU A 20 -8.37 43.79 -16.96
C LEU A 20 -9.36 42.63 -16.74
N VAL A 21 -9.47 41.76 -17.73
CA VAL A 21 -10.09 40.45 -17.55
C VAL A 21 -9.09 39.62 -16.73
N LEU A 22 -9.29 39.61 -15.40
CA LEU A 22 -8.64 38.60 -14.55
C LEU A 22 -9.21 37.25 -14.97
N SER A 23 -8.47 36.51 -15.80
CA SER A 23 -8.73 35.08 -15.97
C SER A 23 -8.67 34.44 -14.60
N PRO A 24 -9.65 33.61 -14.20
CA PRO A 24 -9.51 32.84 -12.98
C PRO A 24 -8.24 32.02 -13.10
N ALA A 25 -7.26 32.25 -12.21
CA ALA A 25 -6.16 31.34 -12.06
C ALA A 25 -6.79 30.00 -11.68
N HIS A 26 -6.73 29.02 -12.60
CA HIS A 26 -7.01 27.65 -12.25
C HIS A 26 -5.99 27.31 -11.15
N ALA A 27 -6.48 27.07 -9.94
CA ALA A 27 -5.63 26.51 -8.90
C ALA A 27 -5.03 25.23 -9.52
N GLN A 28 -3.71 25.12 -9.54
CA GLN A 28 -3.05 23.91 -9.99
C GLN A 28 -3.49 22.79 -9.07
N ASP A 29 -3.92 21.66 -9.63
CA ASP A 29 -4.32 20.50 -8.87
C ASP A 29 -3.15 20.03 -7.98
N MET A 30 -3.47 19.66 -6.75
CA MET A 30 -2.48 19.07 -5.84
C MET A 30 -2.07 17.69 -6.41
N ARG A 31 -0.77 17.46 -6.56
CA ARG A 31 -0.23 16.24 -7.14
C ARG A 31 0.29 15.32 -6.05
N ILE A 32 -0.38 14.20 -5.83
CA ILE A 32 -0.03 13.19 -4.84
C ILE A 32 0.47 11.94 -5.55
N ALA A 33 1.72 11.56 -5.30
CA ALA A 33 2.28 10.34 -5.84
C ALA A 33 2.02 9.16 -4.90
N LEU A 34 1.32 8.14 -5.40
CA LEU A 34 1.17 6.85 -4.75
C LEU A 34 2.25 5.92 -5.30
N VAL A 35 3.35 5.78 -4.54
CA VAL A 35 4.52 4.99 -4.93
C VAL A 35 4.40 3.60 -4.34
N VAL A 36 4.37 2.59 -5.21
CA VAL A 36 4.20 1.18 -4.84
C VAL A 36 5.52 0.40 -4.95
N LYS A 37 5.56 -0.81 -4.38
CA LYS A 37 6.75 -1.68 -4.40
C LYS A 37 7.14 -2.09 -5.81
N ALA A 38 6.14 -2.47 -6.62
CA ALA A 38 6.27 -2.73 -8.05
C ALA A 38 4.91 -2.54 -8.72
N LEU A 39 4.92 -2.15 -10.00
CA LEU A 39 3.73 -2.07 -10.84
C LEU A 39 3.24 -3.47 -11.23
N GLY A 40 1.94 -3.62 -11.49
CA GLY A 40 1.33 -4.86 -11.95
C GLY A 40 1.01 -5.88 -10.85
N ILE A 41 1.13 -5.51 -9.57
CA ILE A 41 0.69 -6.33 -8.43
C ILE A 41 -0.76 -5.96 -8.10
N GLY A 42 -1.68 -6.95 -8.12
CA GLY A 42 -3.12 -6.75 -7.94
C GLY A 42 -3.49 -5.98 -6.67
N PHE A 43 -2.77 -6.21 -5.57
CA PHE A 43 -2.94 -5.46 -4.32
C PHE A 43 -2.74 -3.94 -4.52
N PHE A 44 -1.70 -3.53 -5.24
CA PHE A 44 -1.42 -2.12 -5.47
C PHE A 44 -2.33 -1.50 -6.54
N GLU A 45 -2.78 -2.29 -7.52
CA GLU A 45 -3.80 -1.84 -8.48
C GLU A 45 -5.14 -1.56 -7.78
N ALA A 46 -5.50 -2.38 -6.79
CA ALA A 46 -6.69 -2.12 -5.96
C ALA A 46 -6.51 -0.88 -5.07
N ALA A 47 -5.32 -0.69 -4.48
CA ALA A 47 -5.03 0.52 -3.69
C ALA A 47 -5.07 1.79 -4.56
N ALA A 48 -4.60 1.72 -5.81
CA ALA A 48 -4.71 2.84 -6.74
C ALA A 48 -6.16 3.27 -7.00
N LYS A 49 -7.11 2.33 -7.11
CA LYS A 49 -8.54 2.65 -7.21
C LYS A 49 -9.02 3.48 -6.01
N GLY A 50 -8.59 3.10 -4.80
CA GLY A 50 -8.93 3.84 -3.59
C GLY A 50 -8.33 5.26 -3.57
N ALA A 51 -7.10 5.41 -4.06
CA ALA A 51 -6.49 6.73 -4.20
C ALA A 51 -7.25 7.64 -5.18
N GLU A 52 -7.70 7.08 -6.30
CA GLU A 52 -8.54 7.81 -7.28
C GLU A 52 -9.91 8.18 -6.69
N GLU A 53 -10.53 7.29 -5.87
CA GLU A 53 -11.77 7.61 -5.15
C GLU A 53 -11.57 8.79 -4.18
N ALA A 54 -10.45 8.82 -3.43
CA ALA A 54 -10.10 9.92 -2.54
C ALA A 54 -9.89 11.22 -3.32
N ALA A 55 -9.17 11.18 -4.44
CA ALA A 55 -8.95 12.34 -5.31
C ALA A 55 -10.25 12.91 -5.86
N ALA A 56 -11.18 12.03 -6.29
CA ALA A 56 -12.49 12.43 -6.78
C ALA A 56 -13.34 13.10 -5.68
N GLU A 57 -13.28 12.60 -4.43
CA GLU A 57 -13.98 13.20 -3.29
C GLU A 57 -13.40 14.55 -2.90
N LEU A 58 -12.06 14.68 -2.87
CA LEU A 58 -11.37 15.91 -2.49
C LEU A 58 -11.53 17.03 -3.54
N GLY A 59 -11.55 16.68 -4.82
CA GLY A 59 -11.54 17.65 -5.93
C GLY A 59 -10.22 18.42 -6.03
N GLY A 60 -9.75 18.67 -7.25
CA GLY A 60 -8.49 19.38 -7.48
C GLY A 60 -7.26 18.62 -6.98
N VAL A 61 -7.30 17.29 -7.06
CA VAL A 61 -6.19 16.38 -6.73
C VAL A 61 -5.91 15.48 -7.95
N GLU A 62 -4.65 15.39 -8.33
CA GLU A 62 -4.13 14.46 -9.33
C GLU A 62 -3.35 13.34 -8.62
N ILE A 63 -3.72 12.09 -8.85
CA ILE A 63 -2.97 10.92 -8.39
C ILE A 63 -1.94 10.52 -9.43
N ILE A 64 -0.69 10.39 -8.99
CA ILE A 64 0.39 9.82 -9.79
C ILE A 64 0.66 8.41 -9.25
N TYR A 65 -0.05 7.41 -9.79
CA TYR A 65 0.24 6.01 -9.49
C TYR A 65 1.52 5.59 -10.20
N THR A 66 2.54 5.19 -9.44
CA THR A 66 3.85 4.87 -9.99
C THR A 66 4.65 3.93 -9.08
N GLY A 67 5.63 3.29 -9.66
CA GLY A 67 6.56 2.39 -8.98
C GLY A 67 7.56 1.82 -9.97
N PRO A 68 8.57 1.07 -9.49
CA PRO A 68 9.44 0.32 -10.36
C PRO A 68 8.72 -0.89 -10.97
N THR A 69 9.36 -1.59 -11.90
CA THR A 69 8.87 -2.84 -12.49
C THR A 69 9.30 -4.06 -11.70
N ASP A 70 10.19 -3.90 -10.75
CA ASP A 70 10.70 -4.93 -9.84
C ASP A 70 10.71 -4.41 -8.40
N THR A 71 10.78 -5.31 -7.42
CA THR A 71 10.70 -4.99 -5.99
C THR A 71 12.09 -4.60 -5.43
N THR A 72 12.77 -3.64 -6.07
CA THR A 72 14.10 -3.17 -5.64
C THR A 72 14.04 -1.77 -5.04
N ALA A 73 14.90 -1.51 -4.05
CA ALA A 73 15.05 -0.18 -3.47
C ALA A 73 15.61 0.82 -4.49
N GLU A 74 16.54 0.40 -5.33
CA GLU A 74 17.16 1.21 -6.38
C GLU A 74 16.10 1.74 -7.35
N GLY A 75 15.21 0.86 -7.84
CA GLY A 75 14.11 1.27 -8.72
C GLY A 75 13.18 2.29 -8.06
N GLN A 76 12.86 2.11 -6.77
CA GLN A 76 12.07 3.11 -6.05
C GLN A 76 12.80 4.44 -5.85
N ILE A 77 14.11 4.43 -5.59
CA ILE A 77 14.91 5.65 -5.47
C ILE A 77 14.91 6.45 -6.79
N GLU A 78 14.97 5.79 -7.94
CA GLU A 78 14.87 6.44 -9.24
C GLU A 78 13.49 7.10 -9.43
N VAL A 79 12.40 6.40 -9.08
CA VAL A 79 11.03 6.93 -9.10
C VAL A 79 10.90 8.15 -8.19
N ILE A 80 11.36 8.06 -6.92
CA ILE A 80 11.31 9.15 -5.95
C ILE A 80 12.09 10.38 -6.47
N ASN A 81 13.30 10.19 -7.02
CA ASN A 81 14.07 11.29 -7.59
C ASN A 81 13.37 11.96 -8.79
N SER A 82 12.67 11.20 -9.60
CA SER A 82 11.84 11.73 -10.71
C SER A 82 10.68 12.57 -10.17
N LEU A 83 9.97 12.11 -9.14
CA LEU A 83 8.89 12.85 -8.49
C LEU A 83 9.37 14.15 -7.84
N ILE A 84 10.55 14.13 -7.21
CA ILE A 84 11.19 15.34 -6.67
C ILE A 84 11.48 16.37 -7.80
N ALA A 85 11.97 15.90 -8.96
CA ALA A 85 12.22 16.78 -10.11
C ALA A 85 10.91 17.35 -10.69
N GLN A 86 9.83 16.60 -10.64
CA GLN A 86 8.49 17.02 -11.07
C GLN A 86 7.82 17.95 -10.05
N LYS A 87 8.37 18.11 -8.85
CA LYS A 87 7.83 18.95 -7.76
C LYS A 87 6.40 18.57 -7.40
N VAL A 88 6.14 17.28 -7.13
CA VAL A 88 4.86 16.83 -6.59
C VAL A 88 4.65 17.40 -5.19
N ASP A 89 3.40 17.52 -4.74
CA ASP A 89 3.08 18.08 -3.43
C ASP A 89 3.24 17.06 -2.30
N ALA A 90 2.95 15.79 -2.60
CA ALA A 90 3.11 14.70 -1.64
C ALA A 90 3.57 13.39 -2.29
N ILE A 91 4.26 12.57 -1.49
CA ILE A 91 4.66 11.20 -1.81
C ILE A 91 4.15 10.29 -0.69
N ALA A 92 3.29 9.35 -1.05
CA ALA A 92 2.88 8.23 -0.21
C ALA A 92 3.58 6.97 -0.74
N VAL A 93 4.52 6.40 0.01
CA VAL A 93 5.36 5.28 -0.45
C VAL A 93 5.13 4.01 0.36
N SER A 94 4.94 2.89 -0.34
CA SER A 94 5.08 1.54 0.21
C SER A 94 6.49 1.03 -0.12
N ALA A 95 7.34 0.87 0.90
CA ALA A 95 8.78 0.73 0.72
C ALA A 95 9.23 -0.72 0.44
N ASN A 96 10.18 -0.88 -0.48
CA ASN A 96 10.90 -2.14 -0.68
C ASN A 96 12.00 -2.38 0.36
N ASP A 97 12.53 -1.30 0.93
CA ASP A 97 13.58 -1.33 1.96
C ASP A 97 13.39 -0.15 2.92
N GLN A 98 13.47 -0.45 4.22
CA GLN A 98 13.20 0.52 5.28
C GLN A 98 14.19 1.69 5.28
N ASP A 99 15.47 1.42 5.06
CA ASP A 99 16.57 2.34 5.28
C ASP A 99 17.10 2.94 3.98
N ALA A 100 17.14 2.14 2.90
CA ALA A 100 17.72 2.56 1.62
C ALA A 100 17.00 3.76 1.00
N LEU A 101 15.68 3.92 1.24
CA LEU A 101 14.88 5.02 0.70
C LEU A 101 15.07 6.34 1.46
N VAL A 102 15.55 6.29 2.73
CA VAL A 102 15.64 7.46 3.62
C VAL A 102 16.34 8.65 2.98
N PRO A 103 17.53 8.52 2.35
CA PRO A 103 18.23 9.68 1.77
C PRO A 103 17.40 10.39 0.67
N ALA A 104 16.71 9.64 -0.19
CA ALA A 104 15.90 10.20 -1.26
C ALA A 104 14.63 10.89 -0.70
N LEU A 105 13.99 10.29 0.29
CA LEU A 105 12.79 10.84 0.92
C LEU A 105 13.09 12.06 1.79
N LYS A 106 14.22 12.08 2.51
CA LYS A 106 14.70 13.31 3.18
C LYS A 106 14.90 14.44 2.19
N LYS A 107 15.54 14.17 1.05
CA LYS A 107 15.69 15.16 -0.02
C LYS A 107 14.35 15.67 -0.54
N ALA A 108 13.30 14.84 -0.57
CA ALA A 108 11.94 15.27 -0.91
C ALA A 108 11.39 16.22 0.16
N MET A 109 11.46 15.83 1.43
CA MET A 109 11.00 16.66 2.56
C MET A 109 11.75 18.00 2.65
N ASP A 110 13.07 18.02 2.43
CA ASP A 110 13.89 19.24 2.39
C ASP A 110 13.47 20.22 1.27
N ARG A 111 12.71 19.74 0.28
CA ARG A 111 12.13 20.55 -0.79
C ARG A 111 10.66 20.90 -0.57
N GLY A 112 10.14 20.63 0.63
CA GLY A 112 8.78 20.93 1.01
C GLY A 112 7.74 19.93 0.50
N ILE A 113 8.16 18.76 -0.02
CA ILE A 113 7.25 17.69 -0.40
C ILE A 113 6.81 16.94 0.86
N THR A 114 5.51 16.76 1.06
CA THR A 114 4.97 15.91 2.12
C THR A 114 5.30 14.45 1.84
N VAL A 115 5.85 13.75 2.84
CA VAL A 115 6.20 12.33 2.70
C VAL A 115 5.56 11.51 3.79
N ILE A 116 4.78 10.51 3.39
CA ILE A 116 4.28 9.46 4.29
C ILE A 116 4.70 8.09 3.75
N SER A 117 4.78 7.09 4.62
CA SER A 117 4.79 5.70 4.19
C SER A 117 3.46 5.02 4.54
N TRP A 118 3.09 4.02 3.76
CA TRP A 118 1.89 3.22 3.94
C TRP A 118 2.18 1.77 3.57
N ASP A 119 1.39 0.81 4.06
CA ASP A 119 1.60 -0.64 3.86
C ASP A 119 2.98 -1.11 4.36
N SER A 120 4.05 -0.80 3.66
CA SER A 120 5.43 -1.12 4.02
C SER A 120 6.20 0.14 4.41
N GLY A 121 6.72 0.16 5.63
CA GLY A 121 7.26 1.36 6.27
C GLY A 121 8.66 1.76 5.81
N VAL A 122 8.94 3.04 5.95
CA VAL A 122 10.28 3.65 5.90
C VAL A 122 10.70 4.00 7.32
N ALA A 123 11.99 4.01 7.62
CA ALA A 123 12.51 4.47 8.90
C ALA A 123 11.99 5.91 9.23
N PRO A 124 11.79 6.23 10.51
CA PRO A 124 11.12 7.48 10.93
C PRO A 124 11.74 8.76 10.37
N GLU A 125 13.02 8.76 10.05
CA GLU A 125 13.74 9.89 9.48
C GLU A 125 13.37 10.19 8.03
N GLY A 126 12.81 9.19 7.32
CA GLY A 126 12.42 9.29 5.92
C GLY A 126 10.95 9.62 5.70
N ARG A 127 10.15 9.85 6.77
CA ARG A 127 8.70 10.04 6.68
C ARG A 127 8.17 10.98 7.76
N GLN A 128 7.01 11.57 7.52
CA GLN A 128 6.28 12.30 8.57
C GLN A 128 5.47 11.33 9.44
N MET A 129 4.79 10.34 8.83
CA MET A 129 4.07 9.28 9.53
C MET A 129 4.03 8.00 8.69
N HIS A 130 3.62 6.89 9.32
CA HIS A 130 3.36 5.62 8.66
C HIS A 130 1.93 5.13 8.91
N LEU A 131 1.25 4.75 7.84
CA LEU A 131 -0.05 4.08 7.90
C LEU A 131 0.14 2.57 7.75
N ASN A 132 0.09 1.86 8.86
CA ASN A 132 0.00 0.40 8.85
C ASN A 132 -1.39 -0.03 8.33
N PRO A 133 -1.50 -1.08 7.52
CA PRO A 133 -2.80 -1.60 7.10
C PRO A 133 -3.61 -2.13 8.27
N SER A 134 -2.94 -2.76 9.24
CA SER A 134 -3.48 -3.23 10.52
C SER A 134 -2.39 -3.23 11.59
N SER A 135 -2.74 -3.59 12.82
CA SER A 135 -1.77 -3.81 13.90
C SER A 135 -0.79 -4.93 13.55
N ASN A 136 0.51 -4.65 13.55
CA ASN A 136 1.54 -5.63 13.25
C ASN A 136 1.47 -6.89 14.13
N PRO A 137 1.29 -6.79 15.47
CA PRO A 137 1.08 -7.97 16.33
C PRO A 137 -0.16 -8.77 15.94
N LEU A 138 -1.24 -8.11 15.52
CA LEU A 138 -2.45 -8.79 15.07
C LEU A 138 -2.20 -9.59 13.80
N ILE A 139 -1.54 -8.99 12.82
CA ILE A 139 -1.19 -9.68 11.55
C ILE A 139 -0.28 -10.87 11.84
N GLY A 140 0.79 -10.68 12.61
CA GLY A 140 1.73 -11.75 12.96
C GLY A 140 1.05 -12.92 13.67
N ASN A 141 0.17 -12.64 14.65
CA ASN A 141 -0.62 -13.67 15.30
C ASN A 141 -1.62 -14.34 14.35
N MET A 142 -2.26 -13.58 13.46
CA MET A 142 -3.28 -14.10 12.54
C MET A 142 -2.70 -15.10 11.54
N ILE A 143 -1.55 -14.83 10.93
CA ILE A 143 -0.97 -15.71 9.91
C ILE A 143 -0.57 -17.08 10.49
N ILE A 144 -0.06 -17.15 11.73
CA ILE A 144 0.25 -18.42 12.39
C ILE A 144 -1.02 -19.10 12.91
N LYS A 145 -1.97 -18.33 13.42
CA LYS A 145 -3.26 -18.85 13.91
C LYS A 145 -4.03 -19.56 12.80
N MET A 146 -4.13 -18.96 11.61
CA MET A 146 -4.80 -19.59 10.48
C MET A 146 -4.14 -20.93 10.08
N ALA A 147 -2.81 -21.03 10.14
CA ALA A 147 -2.12 -22.30 9.93
C ALA A 147 -2.48 -23.30 11.03
N ALA A 148 -2.42 -22.91 12.31
CA ALA A 148 -2.71 -23.77 13.45
C ALA A 148 -4.17 -24.25 13.49
N ASP A 149 -5.13 -23.37 13.22
CA ASP A 149 -6.56 -23.72 13.18
C ASP A 149 -6.85 -24.82 12.12
N ASN A 150 -6.06 -24.86 11.05
CA ASN A 150 -6.15 -25.85 9.99
C ASN A 150 -5.29 -27.12 10.23
N LEU A 151 -4.49 -27.13 11.30
CA LEU A 151 -3.59 -28.22 11.68
C LEU A 151 -3.80 -28.60 13.16
N PRO A 152 -4.96 -29.16 13.53
CA PRO A 152 -5.28 -29.46 14.94
C PRO A 152 -4.32 -30.46 15.59
N ASP A 153 -3.69 -31.33 14.81
CA ASP A 153 -2.67 -32.28 15.27
C ASP A 153 -1.24 -31.70 15.21
N GLY A 154 -1.12 -30.41 14.85
CA GLY A 154 0.17 -29.76 14.60
C GLY A 154 0.80 -30.16 13.28
N GLY A 155 2.05 -29.75 13.07
CA GLY A 155 2.83 -30.09 11.88
C GLY A 155 3.87 -29.05 11.51
N LYS A 156 4.70 -29.42 10.53
CA LYS A 156 5.70 -28.52 9.97
C LYS A 156 5.05 -27.49 9.04
N VAL A 157 5.41 -26.24 9.25
CA VAL A 157 4.99 -25.13 8.41
C VAL A 157 6.21 -24.38 7.88
N ALA A 158 6.13 -23.79 6.70
CA ALA A 158 7.18 -22.95 6.16
C ALA A 158 6.61 -21.58 5.80
N VAL A 159 7.46 -20.56 5.80
CA VAL A 159 7.10 -19.20 5.40
C VAL A 159 7.64 -18.90 4.02
N LEU A 160 6.79 -18.41 3.11
CA LEU A 160 7.16 -17.85 1.81
C LEU A 160 6.89 -16.34 1.83
N SER A 161 7.92 -15.55 2.00
CA SER A 161 7.86 -14.09 2.06
C SER A 161 8.17 -13.45 0.70
N ALA A 162 8.00 -12.12 0.58
CA ALA A 162 8.44 -11.35 -0.58
C ALA A 162 9.98 -11.25 -0.63
N SER A 163 10.56 -10.08 -0.51
CA SER A 163 12.01 -9.91 -0.46
C SER A 163 12.55 -9.99 0.97
N ALA A 164 13.84 -10.28 1.12
CA ALA A 164 14.51 -10.27 2.42
C ALA A 164 14.54 -8.88 3.09
N THR A 165 14.31 -7.81 2.32
CA THR A 165 14.26 -6.41 2.79
C THR A 165 12.84 -5.86 2.96
N ALA A 166 11.80 -6.65 2.63
CA ALA A 166 10.41 -6.22 2.74
C ALA A 166 10.03 -5.88 4.19
N THR A 167 9.97 -4.60 4.52
CA THR A 167 9.84 -4.09 5.89
C THR A 167 8.62 -4.66 6.61
N ASN A 168 7.43 -4.54 6.01
CA ASN A 168 6.17 -4.99 6.60
C ASN A 168 6.18 -6.49 6.88
N GLN A 169 6.58 -7.31 5.90
CA GLN A 169 6.55 -8.76 6.05
C GLN A 169 7.59 -9.26 7.07
N ASN A 170 8.76 -8.63 7.13
CA ASN A 170 9.75 -8.96 8.16
C ASN A 170 9.20 -8.68 9.56
N ILE A 171 8.51 -7.56 9.76
CA ILE A 171 7.86 -7.22 11.04
C ILE A 171 6.77 -8.26 11.36
N TRP A 172 5.91 -8.62 10.40
CA TRP A 172 4.85 -9.60 10.65
C TRP A 172 5.38 -11.00 10.96
N ILE A 173 6.46 -11.42 10.30
CA ILE A 173 7.15 -12.68 10.61
C ILE A 173 7.81 -12.63 12.00
N GLU A 174 8.38 -11.49 12.39
CA GLU A 174 8.92 -11.31 13.74
C GLU A 174 7.80 -11.40 14.78
N GLU A 175 6.67 -10.71 14.59
CA GLU A 175 5.52 -10.79 15.49
C GLU A 175 4.92 -12.21 15.55
N MET A 176 4.87 -12.91 14.42
CA MET A 176 4.50 -14.33 14.36
C MET A 176 5.41 -15.18 15.22
N ASN A 177 6.73 -14.98 15.12
CA ASN A 177 7.72 -15.74 15.88
C ASN A 177 7.63 -15.50 17.41
N LYS A 178 7.18 -14.31 17.84
CA LYS A 178 6.95 -14.00 19.27
C LYS A 178 5.80 -14.85 19.87
N VAL A 179 4.84 -15.26 19.04
CA VAL A 179 3.62 -15.93 19.50
C VAL A 179 3.49 -17.39 19.06
N VAL A 180 4.40 -17.91 18.21
CA VAL A 180 4.35 -19.31 17.71
C VAL A 180 4.29 -20.32 18.85
N GLY A 181 4.92 -20.05 20.00
CA GLY A 181 4.89 -20.90 21.18
C GLY A 181 3.48 -21.06 21.80
N ASN A 182 2.51 -20.21 21.44
CA ASN A 182 1.12 -20.34 21.86
C ASN A 182 0.35 -21.38 21.03
N TYR A 183 0.95 -21.91 19.96
CA TYR A 183 0.37 -22.88 19.04
C TYR A 183 1.16 -24.21 19.12
N PRO A 184 0.94 -25.01 20.17
CA PRO A 184 1.70 -26.22 20.42
C PRO A 184 1.53 -27.20 19.26
N GLY A 185 2.63 -27.81 18.84
CA GLY A 185 2.66 -28.72 17.71
C GLY A 185 2.96 -28.07 16.34
N ILE A 186 2.93 -26.76 16.24
CA ILE A 186 3.37 -26.05 15.04
C ILE A 186 4.89 -25.83 15.08
N GLU A 187 5.57 -26.30 14.05
CA GLU A 187 7.03 -26.14 13.84
C GLU A 187 7.30 -25.34 12.58
N VAL A 188 7.87 -24.14 12.71
CA VAL A 188 8.30 -23.33 11.56
C VAL A 188 9.68 -23.81 11.12
N VAL A 189 9.75 -24.52 9.97
CA VAL A 189 10.98 -25.20 9.51
C VAL A 189 11.85 -24.39 8.57
N ALA A 190 11.27 -23.40 7.87
CA ALA A 190 12.01 -22.58 6.91
C ALA A 190 11.30 -21.26 6.63
N THR A 191 12.08 -20.24 6.22
CA THR A 191 11.59 -19.03 5.57
C THR A 191 12.32 -18.86 4.25
N VAL A 192 11.59 -18.69 3.16
CA VAL A 192 12.12 -18.46 1.80
C VAL A 192 11.53 -17.19 1.21
N TYR A 193 12.14 -16.67 0.15
CA TYR A 193 11.81 -15.36 -0.41
C TYR A 193 11.54 -15.43 -1.91
N GLY A 194 10.32 -15.09 -2.31
CA GLY A 194 9.86 -15.09 -3.70
C GLY A 194 10.02 -13.76 -4.43
N ASP A 195 10.48 -12.71 -3.74
CA ASP A 195 10.68 -11.33 -4.25
C ASP A 195 9.42 -10.70 -4.88
N ASP A 196 8.22 -11.14 -4.45
CA ASP A 196 6.93 -10.81 -5.09
C ASP A 196 6.91 -11.08 -6.61
N LEU A 197 7.71 -12.06 -7.05
CA LEU A 197 7.71 -12.57 -8.41
C LEU A 197 7.01 -13.94 -8.44
N SER A 198 5.98 -14.07 -9.27
CA SER A 198 5.14 -15.27 -9.32
C SER A 198 5.95 -16.54 -9.59
N ASP A 199 6.82 -16.53 -10.61
CA ASP A 199 7.63 -17.70 -10.96
C ASP A 199 8.70 -18.01 -9.92
N LYS A 200 9.27 -17.04 -9.23
CA LYS A 200 10.22 -17.31 -8.15
C LYS A 200 9.48 -17.89 -6.96
N SER A 201 8.36 -17.28 -6.54
CA SER A 201 7.53 -17.78 -5.45
C SER A 201 7.04 -19.21 -5.70
N TYR A 202 6.65 -19.52 -6.94
CA TYR A 202 6.26 -20.86 -7.34
C TYR A 202 7.41 -21.87 -7.17
N ARG A 203 8.62 -21.54 -7.65
CA ARG A 203 9.81 -22.39 -7.48
C ARG A 203 10.22 -22.56 -6.01
N GLU A 204 10.13 -21.50 -5.21
CA GLU A 204 10.40 -21.58 -3.77
C GLU A 204 9.40 -22.53 -3.07
N ALA A 205 8.11 -22.46 -3.41
CA ALA A 205 7.10 -23.38 -2.88
C ALA A 205 7.38 -24.83 -3.27
N GLN A 206 7.80 -25.10 -4.53
CA GLN A 206 8.25 -26.42 -4.95
C GLN A 206 9.49 -26.89 -4.17
N GLY A 207 10.44 -26.00 -3.94
CA GLY A 207 11.64 -26.24 -3.15
C GLY A 207 11.30 -26.62 -1.71
N LEU A 208 10.35 -25.93 -1.08
CA LEU A 208 9.86 -26.24 0.27
C LEU A 208 9.24 -27.64 0.34
N MET A 209 8.35 -27.97 -0.60
CA MET A 209 7.71 -29.31 -0.67
C MET A 209 8.72 -30.44 -0.89
N SER A 210 9.78 -30.17 -1.64
CA SER A 210 10.85 -31.12 -1.94
C SER A 210 11.77 -31.34 -0.74
N SER A 211 12.13 -30.25 -0.06
CA SER A 211 13.09 -30.28 1.07
C SER A 211 12.43 -30.73 2.37
N HIS A 212 11.12 -30.56 2.49
CA HIS A 212 10.31 -30.95 3.65
C HIS A 212 9.13 -31.82 3.21
N PRO A 213 9.34 -33.13 2.94
CA PRO A 213 8.28 -34.02 2.45
C PRO A 213 7.08 -34.18 3.43
N ASP A 214 7.28 -33.86 4.70
CA ASP A 214 6.28 -33.88 5.78
C ASP A 214 5.67 -32.48 6.07
N LEU A 215 5.91 -31.48 5.18
CA LEU A 215 5.33 -30.16 5.27
C LEU A 215 3.80 -30.21 5.27
N LYS A 216 3.16 -29.46 6.15
CA LYS A 216 1.70 -29.40 6.31
C LYS A 216 1.09 -28.09 5.87
N ALA A 217 1.84 -26.98 5.96
CA ALA A 217 1.36 -25.70 5.46
C ALA A 217 2.49 -24.79 4.95
N ILE A 218 2.12 -23.89 4.04
CA ILE A 218 2.92 -22.75 3.63
C ILE A 218 2.18 -21.48 4.07
N ILE A 219 2.85 -20.65 4.87
CA ILE A 219 2.36 -19.34 5.28
C ILE A 219 2.98 -18.31 4.37
N ALA A 220 2.16 -17.63 3.57
CA ALA A 220 2.64 -16.61 2.62
C ALA A 220 2.02 -15.24 2.97
N PRO A 221 2.73 -14.36 3.72
CA PRO A 221 2.26 -13.02 4.02
C PRO A 221 2.45 -12.04 2.83
N THR A 222 2.19 -12.50 1.62
CA THR A 222 2.36 -11.78 0.35
C THR A 222 1.27 -12.18 -0.63
N SER A 223 0.60 -11.21 -1.28
CA SER A 223 -0.47 -11.48 -2.23
C SER A 223 0.01 -12.24 -3.49
N VAL A 224 1.24 -12.00 -3.93
CA VAL A 224 1.84 -12.74 -5.05
C VAL A 224 2.25 -14.14 -4.62
N GLY A 225 2.94 -14.24 -3.48
CA GLY A 225 3.48 -15.50 -2.99
C GLY A 225 2.41 -16.52 -2.63
N ILE A 226 1.29 -16.11 -2.05
CA ILE A 226 0.21 -17.01 -1.66
C ILE A 226 -0.45 -17.69 -2.87
N VAL A 227 -0.70 -16.93 -3.93
CA VAL A 227 -1.26 -17.45 -5.19
C VAL A 227 -0.30 -18.45 -5.83
N ALA A 228 0.98 -18.08 -5.94
CA ALA A 228 2.01 -18.91 -6.53
C ALA A 228 2.23 -20.21 -5.73
N ALA A 229 2.22 -20.14 -4.40
CA ALA A 229 2.32 -21.31 -3.52
C ALA A 229 1.10 -22.24 -3.67
N ALA A 230 -0.11 -21.68 -3.70
CA ALA A 230 -1.33 -22.46 -3.87
C ALA A 230 -1.38 -23.16 -5.24
N GLN A 231 -0.89 -22.48 -6.30
CA GLN A 231 -0.75 -23.09 -7.61
C GLN A 231 0.29 -24.23 -7.57
N ALA A 232 1.46 -24.02 -6.95
CA ALA A 232 2.50 -25.05 -6.85
C ALA A 232 2.01 -26.29 -6.08
N VAL A 233 1.24 -26.09 -5.00
CA VAL A 233 0.62 -27.17 -4.23
C VAL A 233 -0.41 -27.94 -5.06
N SER A 234 -1.23 -27.23 -5.84
CA SER A 234 -2.23 -27.83 -6.74
C SER A 234 -1.57 -28.65 -7.84
N ASP A 235 -0.55 -28.11 -8.51
CA ASP A 235 0.17 -28.78 -9.61
C ASP A 235 0.94 -30.01 -9.12
N ALA A 236 1.40 -30.01 -7.86
CA ALA A 236 2.00 -31.16 -7.22
C ALA A 236 0.98 -32.24 -6.78
N GLY A 237 -0.32 -32.01 -6.97
CA GLY A 237 -1.39 -32.89 -6.52
C GLY A 237 -1.53 -33.00 -5.01
N LYS A 238 -1.08 -31.96 -4.28
CA LYS A 238 -1.06 -31.91 -2.81
C LYS A 238 -2.14 -31.01 -2.20
N ALA A 239 -3.09 -30.55 -3.02
CA ALA A 239 -4.26 -29.82 -2.52
C ALA A 239 -5.03 -30.69 -1.50
N GLY A 240 -5.36 -30.12 -0.35
CA GLY A 240 -5.93 -30.85 0.79
C GLY A 240 -4.92 -31.53 1.72
N GLU A 241 -3.68 -31.82 1.26
CA GLU A 241 -2.60 -32.35 2.10
C GLU A 241 -1.73 -31.23 2.70
N ILE A 242 -1.38 -30.23 1.87
CA ILE A 242 -0.64 -29.03 2.27
C ILE A 242 -1.58 -27.85 2.17
N ASN A 243 -1.77 -27.12 3.26
CA ASN A 243 -2.58 -25.92 3.29
C ASN A 243 -1.73 -24.69 2.98
N VAL A 244 -2.16 -23.84 2.04
CA VAL A 244 -1.55 -22.53 1.82
C VAL A 244 -2.42 -21.46 2.47
N THR A 245 -1.83 -20.65 3.35
CA THR A 245 -2.51 -19.60 4.10
C THR A 245 -1.65 -18.34 4.16
N GLY A 246 -2.19 -17.23 4.63
CA GLY A 246 -1.47 -15.97 4.72
C GLY A 246 -2.31 -14.79 4.27
N LEU A 247 -1.73 -13.89 3.47
CA LEU A 247 -2.39 -12.66 3.01
C LEU A 247 -2.56 -12.68 1.50
N GLY A 248 -3.81 -12.56 1.03
CA GLY A 248 -4.13 -12.65 -0.40
C GLY A 248 -5.42 -11.94 -0.77
N LEU A 249 -5.59 -11.63 -2.05
CA LEU A 249 -6.83 -11.03 -2.56
C LEU A 249 -7.90 -12.11 -2.79
N PRO A 250 -9.16 -11.85 -2.42
CA PRO A 250 -10.26 -12.79 -2.68
C PRO A 250 -10.39 -13.16 -4.15
N SER A 251 -10.24 -12.20 -5.06
CA SER A 251 -10.33 -12.45 -6.51
C SER A 251 -9.26 -13.40 -7.04
N GLU A 252 -8.07 -13.37 -6.47
CA GLU A 252 -6.95 -14.22 -6.88
C GLU A 252 -6.97 -15.58 -6.19
N MET A 253 -7.51 -15.64 -4.95
CA MET A 253 -7.49 -16.85 -4.12
C MET A 253 -8.75 -17.71 -4.22
N ALA A 254 -9.86 -17.23 -4.80
CA ALA A 254 -11.12 -17.96 -4.84
C ALA A 254 -10.99 -19.36 -5.43
N ALA A 255 -10.32 -19.51 -6.59
CA ALA A 255 -10.11 -20.80 -7.22
C ALA A 255 -9.23 -21.76 -6.37
N HIS A 256 -8.33 -21.21 -5.57
CA HIS A 256 -7.47 -21.98 -4.67
C HIS A 256 -8.19 -22.42 -3.40
N VAL A 257 -9.21 -21.68 -2.97
CA VAL A 257 -10.14 -22.12 -1.91
C VAL A 257 -11.01 -23.27 -2.45
N ASP A 258 -11.58 -23.10 -3.64
CA ASP A 258 -12.41 -24.13 -4.28
C ASP A 258 -11.66 -25.43 -4.53
N SER A 259 -10.38 -25.36 -4.90
CA SER A 259 -9.52 -26.53 -5.12
C SER A 259 -9.05 -27.22 -3.83
N GLY A 260 -9.20 -26.56 -2.68
CA GLY A 260 -8.70 -27.03 -1.38
C GLY A 260 -7.20 -26.82 -1.18
N ALA A 261 -6.50 -26.10 -2.05
CA ALA A 261 -5.10 -25.70 -1.83
C ALA A 261 -4.97 -24.67 -0.71
N SER A 262 -6.00 -23.81 -0.51
CA SER A 262 -6.09 -22.89 0.62
C SER A 262 -7.40 -23.10 1.35
N ARG A 263 -7.35 -23.31 2.66
CA ARG A 263 -8.57 -23.44 3.48
C ARG A 263 -9.04 -22.09 4.01
N SER A 264 -8.12 -21.19 4.29
CA SER A 264 -8.39 -19.82 4.71
C SER A 264 -7.18 -18.93 4.48
N PHE A 265 -7.44 -17.67 4.24
CA PHE A 265 -6.46 -16.59 4.14
C PHE A 265 -7.10 -15.29 4.63
N ALA A 266 -6.33 -14.23 4.77
CA ALA A 266 -6.86 -12.96 5.23
C ALA A 266 -6.31 -11.80 4.38
N ILE A 267 -6.99 -10.67 4.43
CA ILE A 267 -6.49 -9.37 3.96
C ILE A 267 -7.38 -8.26 4.55
N TRP A 268 -6.86 -7.06 4.67
CA TRP A 268 -7.63 -5.82 4.78
C TRP A 268 -8.09 -5.37 3.39
N ASN A 269 -8.98 -4.39 3.33
CA ASN A 269 -9.41 -3.83 2.05
C ASN A 269 -8.30 -2.92 1.46
N PRO A 270 -7.64 -3.29 0.36
CA PRO A 270 -6.57 -2.48 -0.24
C PRO A 270 -7.09 -1.18 -0.86
N ILE A 271 -8.35 -1.13 -1.33
CA ILE A 271 -8.98 0.09 -1.82
C ILE A 271 -9.06 1.12 -0.69
N ASP A 272 -9.53 0.70 0.49
CA ASP A 272 -9.60 1.59 1.65
C ASP A 272 -8.21 2.03 2.11
N LEU A 273 -7.19 1.18 1.98
CA LEU A 273 -5.82 1.54 2.36
C LEU A 273 -5.25 2.64 1.44
N GLY A 274 -5.42 2.51 0.12
CA GLY A 274 -5.00 3.53 -0.84
C GLY A 274 -5.78 4.84 -0.68
N TYR A 275 -7.09 4.74 -0.41
CA TYR A 275 -7.94 5.88 -0.09
C TYR A 275 -7.45 6.60 1.18
N ALA A 276 -7.23 5.88 2.28
CA ALA A 276 -6.74 6.45 3.54
C ALA A 276 -5.37 7.11 3.40
N ALA A 277 -4.42 6.45 2.72
CA ALA A 277 -3.09 7.00 2.47
C ALA A 277 -3.16 8.33 1.69
N THR A 278 -4.04 8.44 0.71
CA THR A 278 -4.26 9.65 -0.07
C THR A 278 -4.88 10.76 0.77
N MET A 279 -5.92 10.46 1.56
CA MET A 279 -6.54 11.43 2.48
C MET A 279 -5.54 11.97 3.51
N ILE A 280 -4.72 11.10 4.08
CA ILE A 280 -3.68 11.50 5.03
C ILE A 280 -2.63 12.39 4.36
N ALA A 281 -2.12 11.98 3.19
CA ALA A 281 -1.13 12.77 2.45
C ALA A 281 -1.67 14.16 2.09
N TYR A 282 -2.92 14.24 1.66
CA TYR A 282 -3.62 15.49 1.38
C TYR A 282 -3.71 16.39 2.61
N ASN A 283 -4.25 15.87 3.74
CA ASN A 283 -4.44 16.66 4.96
C ASN A 283 -3.11 17.20 5.52
N LEU A 284 -2.04 16.41 5.45
CA LEU A 284 -0.70 16.86 5.84
C LEU A 284 -0.14 17.93 4.89
N ALA A 285 -0.28 17.72 3.56
CA ALA A 285 0.22 18.66 2.55
C ALA A 285 -0.53 20.00 2.59
N LYS A 286 -1.81 20.01 2.96
CA LYS A 286 -2.61 21.24 3.19
C LYS A 286 -2.32 21.90 4.52
N GLY A 287 -1.64 21.25 5.45
CA GLY A 287 -1.46 21.72 6.81
C GLY A 287 -2.74 21.67 7.66
N GLU A 288 -3.72 20.85 7.23
CA GLU A 288 -4.98 20.61 7.96
C GLU A 288 -4.82 19.59 9.08
N ALA A 289 -3.71 18.84 9.07
CA ALA A 289 -3.32 17.90 10.10
C ALA A 289 -1.82 17.99 10.40
N SER A 290 -1.42 17.46 11.55
CA SER A 290 -0.02 17.34 11.97
C SER A 290 0.29 15.90 12.32
N ALA A 291 1.48 15.41 11.91
CA ALA A 291 1.97 14.06 12.20
C ALA A 291 2.66 14.00 13.58
N GLU A 292 2.06 14.57 14.62
CA GLU A 292 2.58 14.52 15.99
C GLU A 292 2.10 13.27 16.74
N PRO A 293 2.91 12.68 17.61
CA PRO A 293 2.49 11.58 18.48
C PRO A 293 1.21 11.92 19.26
N GLY A 294 0.27 10.98 19.30
CA GLY A 294 -1.05 11.17 19.91
C GLY A 294 -2.02 11.99 19.08
N GLY A 295 -1.58 12.58 17.97
CA GLY A 295 -2.43 13.30 17.02
C GLY A 295 -3.34 12.36 16.23
N ALA A 296 -4.50 12.88 15.81
CA ALA A 296 -5.42 12.17 14.92
C ALA A 296 -5.42 12.82 13.54
N ILE A 297 -5.34 12.00 12.50
CA ILE A 297 -5.39 12.44 11.10
C ILE A 297 -6.63 11.85 10.44
N GLY A 298 -7.41 12.66 9.76
CA GLY A 298 -8.61 12.24 9.04
C GLY A 298 -8.27 11.31 7.86
N MET A 299 -9.06 10.26 7.71
CA MET A 299 -9.03 9.30 6.61
C MET A 299 -10.36 9.31 5.82
N GLY A 300 -11.00 10.47 5.69
CA GLY A 300 -12.27 10.61 4.99
C GLY A 300 -13.37 9.68 5.53
N ARG A 301 -13.99 8.89 4.67
CA ARG A 301 -15.05 7.92 5.02
C ARG A 301 -14.63 6.86 6.06
N LEU A 302 -13.35 6.67 6.27
CA LEU A 302 -12.81 5.69 7.22
C LEU A 302 -12.58 6.28 8.62
N GLY A 303 -12.98 7.54 8.86
CA GLY A 303 -12.83 8.19 10.14
C GLY A 303 -11.43 8.80 10.31
N SER A 304 -10.70 8.44 11.35
CA SER A 304 -9.37 8.96 11.62
C SER A 304 -8.43 7.90 12.21
N VAL A 305 -7.15 8.06 11.93
CA VAL A 305 -6.08 7.28 12.56
C VAL A 305 -5.41 8.10 13.65
N THR A 306 -5.18 7.48 14.81
CA THR A 306 -4.39 8.08 15.90
C THR A 306 -2.96 7.56 15.83
N LEU A 307 -1.99 8.46 15.92
CA LEU A 307 -0.57 8.14 15.82
C LEU A 307 0.01 7.76 17.18
N ASP A 308 0.83 6.73 17.20
CA ASP A 308 1.63 6.35 18.36
C ASP A 308 2.88 7.23 18.52
N GLU A 309 3.75 6.87 19.47
CA GLU A 309 5.00 7.59 19.73
C GLU A 309 5.99 7.55 18.55
N ASN A 310 5.87 6.56 17.67
CA ASN A 310 6.67 6.42 16.45
C ASN A 310 6.04 7.12 15.24
N ARG A 311 4.91 7.81 15.45
CA ARG A 311 4.09 8.41 14.38
C ARG A 311 3.56 7.35 13.41
N GLU A 312 3.12 6.22 13.96
CA GLU A 312 2.49 5.13 13.23
C GLU A 312 1.04 4.95 13.67
N GLY A 313 0.21 4.54 12.75
CA GLY A 313 -1.18 4.22 13.05
C GLY A 313 -1.70 3.10 12.17
N ALA A 314 -2.66 2.32 12.65
CA ALA A 314 -3.26 1.20 11.93
C ALA A 314 -4.64 1.58 11.38
N MET A 315 -4.92 1.15 10.13
CA MET A 315 -6.17 1.49 9.45
C MET A 315 -7.35 0.63 9.94
N ALA A 316 -7.24 -0.70 9.84
CA ALA A 316 -8.34 -1.63 10.10
C ALA A 316 -7.82 -3.03 10.42
N ASP A 317 -8.70 -3.88 10.99
CA ASP A 317 -8.38 -5.29 11.18
C ASP A 317 -8.48 -6.07 9.86
N PRO A 318 -7.66 -7.10 9.64
CA PRO A 318 -7.81 -8.00 8.51
C PRO A 318 -9.10 -8.81 8.61
N PHE A 319 -9.69 -9.13 7.46
CA PHE A 319 -10.84 -10.02 7.35
C PHE A 319 -10.39 -11.40 6.85
N VAL A 320 -10.92 -12.47 7.45
CA VAL A 320 -10.61 -13.85 7.07
C VAL A 320 -11.59 -14.35 6.02
N TYR A 321 -11.05 -14.90 4.95
CA TYR A 321 -11.77 -15.50 3.83
C TYR A 321 -11.57 -17.02 3.82
N ASP A 322 -12.67 -17.75 3.58
CA ASP A 322 -12.71 -19.19 3.45
C ASP A 322 -13.85 -19.63 2.52
N ALA A 323 -14.09 -20.92 2.40
CA ALA A 323 -15.13 -21.48 1.53
C ALA A 323 -16.56 -20.99 1.87
N SER A 324 -16.80 -20.51 3.10
CA SER A 324 -18.14 -20.06 3.52
C SER A 324 -18.49 -18.66 3.03
N ASN A 325 -17.48 -17.83 2.74
CA ASN A 325 -17.68 -16.41 2.41
C ASN A 325 -17.00 -15.93 1.12
N ILE A 326 -16.04 -16.67 0.58
CA ILE A 326 -15.21 -16.22 -0.56
C ILE A 326 -16.04 -15.77 -1.78
N ASN A 327 -17.18 -16.39 -2.03
CA ASN A 327 -18.04 -16.06 -3.16
C ASN A 327 -18.67 -14.67 -3.07
N ASP A 328 -18.79 -14.11 -1.88
CA ASP A 328 -19.33 -12.77 -1.67
C ASP A 328 -18.29 -11.67 -1.95
N PHE A 329 -16.99 -12.04 -2.01
CA PHE A 329 -15.89 -11.08 -2.09
C PHE A 329 -15.00 -11.21 -3.34
N LYS A 330 -15.03 -12.34 -4.05
CA LYS A 330 -14.13 -12.64 -5.19
C LYS A 330 -14.17 -11.64 -6.34
N ASP A 331 -15.25 -10.85 -6.45
CA ASP A 331 -15.43 -9.85 -7.51
C ASP A 331 -15.17 -8.41 -7.02
N ILE A 332 -14.76 -8.20 -5.77
CA ILE A 332 -14.58 -6.86 -5.19
C ILE A 332 -13.19 -6.30 -5.46
N PHE A 333 -12.15 -7.06 -5.21
CA PHE A 333 -10.72 -6.70 -5.45
C PHE A 333 -9.83 -7.91 -5.52
#